data_b1591e7da0b7902d6c95720b62ec1cff
#
_entry.id   b1591e7da0b7902d6c95720b62ec1cff
#
_cell.length_a   1.000
_cell.length_b   1.000
_cell.length_c   1.000
_cell.angle_alpha   90.00
_cell.angle_beta   90.00
_cell.angle_gamma   90.00
#
_symmetry.space_group_name_H-M   'P 1'
#
loop_
_entity.id
_entity.type
_entity.pdbx_description
1 polymer ?
#
loop_
_entity_poly.entity_id
_entity_poly.type
_entity_poly.pdbx_seq_one_letter_code
_entity_poly.pdbx_strand_id
1 'polypeptide(L)'
;MELGISGKTALVMGASRGIGRGIAAVLAREGAGVAMASRSRERLERAAEEIEGETAPFEADSGDLERLAALPAEVAAALGPVEILVTNTGGPPPGGALDNPVEEWEAAYRSLVLGPRVLIQAVVPGMRERGWGRIVNVGSSSTREPIPGLALSNSHRMAAVGLFKTLSREVAGDGITVNTVATGQIRTDRLTELRGSEERVEERARNEVPAGRLGTPEEYGDLVAFL
;
A
#
# COMPACT_ATOMS: atom_id res chain seq x y z
N MET A 1 2.84 -9.38 -21.34
CA MET A 1 1.42 -9.81 -21.09
C MET A 1 0.63 -8.53 -21.06
N GLU A 2 -0.54 -8.52 -21.70
CA GLU A 2 -1.43 -7.36 -21.57
C GLU A 2 -2.22 -7.50 -20.28
N LEU A 3 -2.07 -6.52 -19.38
CA LEU A 3 -2.67 -6.56 -18.04
C LEU A 3 -4.05 -5.90 -17.96
N GLY A 4 -4.45 -5.19 -19.04
CA GLY A 4 -5.75 -4.49 -19.12
C GLY A 4 -5.87 -3.27 -18.19
N ILE A 5 -4.74 -2.71 -17.75
CA ILE A 5 -4.70 -1.55 -16.84
C ILE A 5 -4.27 -0.24 -17.53
N SER A 6 -3.89 -0.32 -18.81
CA SER A 6 -3.57 0.89 -19.59
C SER A 6 -4.78 1.83 -19.67
N GLY A 7 -4.57 3.11 -19.42
CA GLY A 7 -5.62 4.13 -19.36
C GLY A 7 -6.49 4.10 -18.09
N LYS A 8 -6.21 3.22 -17.12
CA LYS A 8 -6.86 3.19 -15.82
C LYS A 8 -6.23 4.18 -14.85
N THR A 9 -7.01 4.69 -13.91
CA THR A 9 -6.49 5.56 -12.84
C THR A 9 -6.23 4.75 -11.57
N ALA A 10 -4.98 4.79 -11.11
CA ALA A 10 -4.54 4.16 -9.87
C ALA A 10 -4.30 5.20 -8.77
N LEU A 11 -4.78 4.94 -7.56
CA LEU A 11 -4.40 5.67 -6.35
C LEU A 11 -3.48 4.78 -5.50
N VAL A 12 -2.22 5.18 -5.34
CA VAL A 12 -1.21 4.45 -4.57
C VAL A 12 -0.84 5.25 -3.32
N MET A 13 -1.19 4.72 -2.15
CA MET A 13 -0.81 5.29 -0.87
C MET A 13 0.65 4.95 -0.53
N GLY A 14 1.33 5.82 0.22
CA GLY A 14 2.73 5.63 0.62
C GLY A 14 3.71 5.60 -0.55
N ALA A 15 3.41 6.31 -1.64
CA ALA A 15 4.10 6.21 -2.93
C ALA A 15 5.39 7.03 -3.05
N SER A 16 5.81 7.76 -2.00
CA SER A 16 7.02 8.61 -2.08
C SER A 16 8.34 7.84 -1.97
N ARG A 17 8.34 6.58 -1.53
CA ARG A 17 9.54 5.72 -1.41
C ARG A 17 9.18 4.23 -1.30
N GLY A 18 10.20 3.38 -1.38
CA GLY A 18 10.11 1.94 -1.11
C GLY A 18 9.05 1.23 -1.95
N ILE A 19 8.28 0.34 -1.32
CA ILE A 19 7.28 -0.51 -2.01
C ILE A 19 6.25 0.34 -2.76
N GLY A 20 5.70 1.38 -2.13
CA GLY A 20 4.68 2.22 -2.77
C GLY A 20 5.20 2.94 -4.03
N ARG A 21 6.46 3.43 -4.00
CA ARG A 21 7.10 4.01 -5.18
C ARG A 21 7.33 2.96 -6.28
N GLY A 22 7.80 1.76 -5.90
CA GLY A 22 7.96 0.67 -6.87
C GLY A 22 6.63 0.26 -7.53
N ILE A 23 5.55 0.18 -6.75
CA ILE A 23 4.21 -0.07 -7.30
C ILE A 23 3.78 1.04 -8.25
N ALA A 24 3.96 2.31 -7.87
CA ALA A 24 3.61 3.46 -8.71
C ALA A 24 4.38 3.45 -10.04
N ALA A 25 5.68 3.17 -9.99
CA ALA A 25 6.53 3.10 -11.17
C ALA A 25 6.08 1.98 -12.14
N VAL A 26 5.76 0.81 -11.61
CA VAL A 26 5.30 -0.31 -12.46
C VAL A 26 3.93 -0.02 -13.06
N LEU A 27 2.97 0.47 -12.28
CA LEU A 27 1.63 0.79 -12.79
C LEU A 27 1.71 1.88 -13.87
N ALA A 28 2.55 2.92 -13.70
CA ALA A 28 2.75 3.96 -14.70
C ALA A 28 3.41 3.39 -15.97
N ARG A 29 4.43 2.53 -15.84
CA ARG A 29 5.07 1.82 -16.96
C ARG A 29 4.07 0.97 -17.76
N GLU A 30 3.09 0.37 -17.09
CA GLU A 30 2.02 -0.42 -17.71
C GLU A 30 0.87 0.46 -18.27
N GLY A 31 1.05 1.80 -18.27
CA GLY A 31 0.14 2.75 -18.91
C GLY A 31 -1.02 3.24 -18.06
N ALA A 32 -1.01 3.00 -16.73
CA ALA A 32 -1.99 3.60 -15.84
C ALA A 32 -1.60 5.04 -15.48
N GLY A 33 -2.59 5.94 -15.33
CA GLY A 33 -2.39 7.22 -14.68
C GLY A 33 -2.32 7.02 -13.16
N VAL A 34 -1.22 7.44 -12.50
CA VAL A 34 -0.97 7.11 -11.10
C VAL A 34 -1.02 8.33 -10.19
N ALA A 35 -2.04 8.40 -9.35
CA ALA A 35 -2.09 9.30 -8.20
C ALA A 35 -1.19 8.76 -7.10
N MET A 36 -0.10 9.44 -6.83
CA MET A 36 0.87 9.10 -5.80
C MET A 36 0.56 9.85 -4.51
N ALA A 37 0.23 9.16 -3.42
CA ALA A 37 -0.14 9.79 -2.16
C ALA A 37 0.84 9.48 -1.02
N SER A 38 1.30 10.48 -0.28
CA SER A 38 2.05 10.36 0.98
C SER A 38 2.06 11.67 1.76
N ARG A 39 2.65 11.66 2.96
CA ARG A 39 2.71 12.83 3.87
C ARG A 39 3.67 13.94 3.43
N SER A 40 4.64 13.66 2.58
CA SER A 40 5.65 14.63 2.16
C SER A 40 5.48 14.95 0.69
N ARG A 41 4.95 16.14 0.41
CA ARG A 41 4.77 16.64 -0.93
C ARG A 41 6.10 16.72 -1.70
N GLU A 42 7.14 17.26 -1.06
CA GLU A 42 8.48 17.37 -1.67
C GLU A 42 9.04 16.01 -2.14
N ARG A 43 8.88 14.96 -1.29
CA ARG A 43 9.33 13.61 -1.68
C ARG A 43 8.46 12.98 -2.78
N LEU A 44 7.17 13.30 -2.79
CA LEU A 44 6.28 12.84 -3.87
C LEU A 44 6.63 13.47 -5.21
N GLU A 45 6.86 14.78 -5.23
CA GLU A 45 7.23 15.50 -6.44
C GLU A 45 8.53 14.94 -7.03
N ARG A 46 9.58 14.78 -6.20
CA ARG A 46 10.82 14.15 -6.65
C ARG A 46 10.62 12.71 -7.16
N ALA A 47 9.82 11.91 -6.45
CA ALA A 47 9.54 10.54 -6.87
C ALA A 47 8.74 10.48 -8.17
N ALA A 48 7.82 11.42 -8.39
CA ALA A 48 7.04 11.52 -9.62
C ALA A 48 7.90 11.93 -10.82
N GLU A 49 8.87 12.85 -10.64
CA GLU A 49 9.82 13.26 -11.68
C GLU A 49 10.72 12.10 -12.18
N GLU A 50 10.98 11.11 -11.31
CA GLU A 50 11.85 9.97 -11.63
C GLU A 50 11.08 8.76 -12.21
N ILE A 51 9.74 8.81 -12.27
CA ILE A 51 8.90 7.74 -12.79
C ILE A 51 8.47 8.07 -14.22
N GLU A 52 8.75 7.17 -15.15
CA GLU A 52 8.25 7.27 -16.52
C GLU A 52 6.76 6.95 -16.59
N GLY A 53 5.98 7.82 -17.24
CA GLY A 53 4.53 7.69 -17.39
C GLY A 53 3.74 8.81 -16.70
N GLU A 54 2.42 8.67 -16.67
CA GLU A 54 1.53 9.68 -16.11
C GLU A 54 1.43 9.53 -14.59
N THR A 55 1.95 10.51 -13.85
CA THR A 55 1.91 10.54 -12.38
C THR A 55 1.45 11.89 -11.86
N ALA A 56 0.74 11.91 -10.74
CA ALA A 56 0.37 13.15 -10.04
C ALA A 56 0.53 13.00 -8.52
N PRO A 57 1.23 13.96 -7.84
CA PRO A 57 1.46 13.91 -6.41
C PRO A 57 0.29 14.49 -5.61
N PHE A 58 -0.14 13.78 -4.57
CA PHE A 58 -1.19 14.19 -3.62
C PHE A 58 -0.69 14.06 -2.18
N GLU A 59 -0.71 15.14 -1.42
CA GLU A 59 -0.37 15.06 0.00
C GLU A 59 -1.52 14.48 0.81
N ALA A 60 -1.25 13.35 1.50
CA ALA A 60 -2.22 12.70 2.38
C ALA A 60 -1.52 11.84 3.45
N ASP A 61 -1.98 11.92 4.69
CA ASP A 61 -1.62 11.02 5.78
C ASP A 61 -2.67 9.90 5.89
N SER A 62 -2.20 8.66 6.04
CA SER A 62 -3.09 7.49 6.21
C SER A 62 -3.90 7.51 7.51
N GLY A 63 -3.55 8.35 8.48
CA GLY A 63 -4.29 8.59 9.71
C GLY A 63 -5.28 9.77 9.63
N ASP A 64 -5.21 10.60 8.61
CA ASP A 64 -6.15 11.72 8.41
C ASP A 64 -7.37 11.26 7.60
N LEU A 65 -8.41 10.83 8.31
CA LEU A 65 -9.59 10.22 7.70
C LEU A 65 -10.42 11.21 6.88
N GLU A 66 -10.45 12.50 7.25
CA GLU A 66 -11.16 13.55 6.50
C GLU A 66 -10.45 13.81 5.18
N ARG A 67 -9.12 13.94 5.23
CA ARG A 67 -8.29 14.09 4.03
C ARG A 67 -8.43 12.88 3.09
N LEU A 68 -8.44 11.67 3.63
CA LEU A 68 -8.60 10.45 2.84
C LEU A 68 -10.00 10.34 2.21
N ALA A 69 -11.04 10.84 2.86
CA ALA A 69 -12.38 10.83 2.29
C ALA A 69 -12.51 11.77 1.07
N ALA A 70 -11.79 12.89 1.07
CA ALA A 70 -11.80 13.86 -0.04
C ALA A 70 -10.86 13.46 -1.19
N LEU A 71 -9.78 12.74 -0.91
CA LEU A 71 -8.70 12.44 -1.85
C LEU A 71 -9.17 11.81 -3.18
N PRO A 72 -10.05 10.79 -3.21
CA PRO A 72 -10.47 10.17 -4.47
C PRO A 72 -11.20 11.14 -5.42
N ALA A 73 -11.91 12.14 -4.90
CA ALA A 73 -12.57 13.16 -5.73
C ALA A 73 -11.54 14.10 -6.38
N GLU A 74 -10.49 14.48 -5.66
CA GLU A 74 -9.39 15.28 -6.20
C GLU A 74 -8.60 14.50 -7.27
N VAL A 75 -8.34 13.22 -7.03
CA VAL A 75 -7.72 12.32 -8.02
C VAL A 75 -8.59 12.23 -9.27
N ALA A 76 -9.91 12.07 -9.09
CA ALA A 76 -10.83 12.00 -10.20
C ALA A 76 -10.85 13.26 -11.06
N ALA A 77 -10.67 14.43 -10.46
CA ALA A 77 -10.57 15.71 -11.18
C ALA A 77 -9.26 15.85 -11.98
N ALA A 78 -8.18 15.22 -11.52
CA ALA A 78 -6.86 15.36 -12.15
C ALA A 78 -6.55 14.27 -13.19
N LEU A 79 -6.88 13.00 -12.89
CA LEU A 79 -6.48 11.82 -13.67
C LEU A 79 -7.67 10.95 -14.12
N GLY A 80 -8.86 11.22 -13.62
CA GLY A 80 -10.03 10.37 -13.83
C GLY A 80 -10.38 9.51 -12.60
N PRO A 81 -11.53 8.84 -12.64
CA PRO A 81 -12.06 8.10 -11.50
C PRO A 81 -11.12 6.98 -11.06
N VAL A 82 -10.91 6.83 -9.75
CA VAL A 82 -10.05 5.77 -9.21
C VAL A 82 -10.65 4.39 -9.54
N GLU A 83 -9.90 3.61 -10.29
CA GLU A 83 -10.24 2.24 -10.69
C GLU A 83 -9.32 1.20 -10.03
N ILE A 84 -8.10 1.62 -9.67
CA ILE A 84 -7.12 0.80 -8.94
C ILE A 84 -6.79 1.51 -7.62
N LEU A 85 -7.02 0.84 -6.50
CA LEU A 85 -6.66 1.36 -5.18
C LEU A 85 -5.61 0.47 -4.53
N VAL A 86 -4.45 1.04 -4.24
CA VAL A 86 -3.39 0.38 -3.48
C VAL A 86 -3.26 1.02 -2.11
N THR A 87 -3.68 0.29 -1.06
CA THR A 87 -3.54 0.73 0.32
C THR A 87 -2.20 0.26 0.87
N ASN A 88 -1.20 1.13 0.77
CA ASN A 88 0.13 0.94 1.32
C ASN A 88 0.40 1.99 2.40
N THR A 89 0.38 1.58 3.64
CA THR A 89 0.61 2.46 4.79
C THR A 89 2.00 2.23 5.38
N GLY A 90 2.58 3.25 5.98
CA GLY A 90 3.79 3.10 6.78
C GLY A 90 3.60 2.10 7.92
N GLY A 91 4.69 1.55 8.43
CA GLY A 91 4.64 0.72 9.63
C GLY A 91 4.50 1.60 10.89
N PRO A 92 3.73 1.16 11.90
CA PRO A 92 3.68 1.80 13.20
C PRO A 92 5.01 1.64 13.96
N PRO A 93 5.19 2.32 15.11
CA PRO A 93 6.35 2.13 15.97
C PRO A 93 6.57 0.65 16.34
N PRO A 94 7.84 0.19 16.48
CA PRO A 94 8.12 -1.13 17.02
C PRO A 94 7.81 -1.18 18.51
N GLY A 95 7.63 -2.38 19.04
CA GLY A 95 7.39 -2.65 20.45
C GLY A 95 6.71 -3.99 20.66
N GLY A 96 6.84 -4.54 21.87
CA GLY A 96 6.11 -5.71 22.34
C GLY A 96 4.65 -5.39 22.66
N ALA A 97 3.88 -6.40 23.02
CA ALA A 97 2.44 -6.24 23.25
C ALA A 97 2.09 -5.35 24.47
N LEU A 98 3.03 -5.16 25.39
CA LEU A 98 2.85 -4.38 26.61
C LEU A 98 3.66 -3.07 26.62
N ASP A 99 4.43 -2.78 25.57
CA ASP A 99 5.38 -1.67 25.57
C ASP A 99 4.77 -0.36 25.03
N ASN A 100 3.87 -0.46 24.04
CA ASN A 100 3.30 0.71 23.39
C ASN A 100 2.10 1.27 24.17
N PRO A 101 2.02 2.61 24.38
CA PRO A 101 0.85 3.24 25.01
C PRO A 101 -0.40 3.15 24.13
N VAL A 102 -1.58 3.34 24.73
CA VAL A 102 -2.87 3.18 24.04
C VAL A 102 -3.01 4.12 22.83
N GLU A 103 -2.45 5.32 22.91
CA GLU A 103 -2.49 6.31 21.84
C GLU A 103 -1.79 5.81 20.56
N GLU A 104 -0.72 5.03 20.69
CA GLU A 104 -0.05 4.39 19.55
C GLU A 104 -0.87 3.24 18.96
N TRP A 105 -1.62 2.51 19.79
CA TRP A 105 -2.59 1.51 19.34
C TRP A 105 -3.70 2.16 18.52
N GLU A 106 -4.27 3.26 19.02
CA GLU A 106 -5.31 4.02 18.31
C GLU A 106 -4.79 4.61 17.00
N ALA A 107 -3.59 5.21 17.00
CA ALA A 107 -2.95 5.74 15.81
C ALA A 107 -2.67 4.65 14.75
N ALA A 108 -2.22 3.48 15.20
CA ALA A 108 -2.00 2.33 14.32
C ALA A 108 -3.31 1.79 13.75
N TYR A 109 -4.36 1.67 14.57
CA TYR A 109 -5.70 1.29 14.10
C TYR A 109 -6.23 2.29 13.07
N ARG A 110 -6.09 3.57 13.36
CA ARG A 110 -6.54 4.65 12.49
C ARG A 110 -5.86 4.58 11.11
N SER A 111 -4.54 4.43 11.07
CA SER A 111 -3.78 4.41 9.83
C SER A 111 -3.84 3.09 9.07
N LEU A 112 -3.87 1.94 9.76
CA LEU A 112 -3.78 0.62 9.13
C LEU A 112 -5.15 -0.01 8.81
N VAL A 113 -6.22 0.43 9.48
CA VAL A 113 -7.56 -0.15 9.33
C VAL A 113 -8.57 0.90 8.86
N LEU A 114 -8.74 2.00 9.61
CA LEU A 114 -9.75 3.00 9.29
C LEU A 114 -9.41 3.79 8.02
N GLY A 115 -8.15 4.19 7.82
CA GLY A 115 -7.72 4.91 6.62
C GLY A 115 -8.02 4.12 5.34
N PRO A 116 -7.55 2.87 5.20
CA PRO A 116 -7.95 2.01 4.09
C PRO A 116 -9.46 1.86 3.92
N ARG A 117 -10.21 1.69 5.03
CA ARG A 117 -11.67 1.60 4.99
C ARG A 117 -12.34 2.84 4.41
N VAL A 118 -11.86 4.03 4.78
CA VAL A 118 -12.39 5.31 4.27
C VAL A 118 -12.15 5.43 2.77
N LEU A 119 -10.95 5.11 2.30
CA LEU A 119 -10.64 5.10 0.85
C LEU A 119 -11.53 4.11 0.09
N ILE A 120 -11.69 2.88 0.60
CA ILE A 120 -12.58 1.87 0.02
C ILE A 120 -14.00 2.40 -0.09
N GLN A 121 -14.52 3.00 0.98
CA GLN A 121 -15.88 3.55 1.01
C GLN A 121 -16.09 4.66 -0.04
N ALA A 122 -15.05 5.44 -0.33
CA ALA A 122 -15.10 6.51 -1.32
C ALA A 122 -15.00 6.01 -2.77
N VAL A 123 -14.25 4.92 -3.04
CA VAL A 123 -14.00 4.47 -4.44
C VAL A 123 -14.94 3.36 -4.90
N VAL A 124 -15.41 2.48 -4.02
CA VAL A 124 -16.23 1.31 -4.36
C VAL A 124 -17.53 1.67 -5.08
N PRO A 125 -18.29 2.71 -4.71
CA PRO A 125 -19.51 3.07 -5.47
C PRO A 125 -19.22 3.30 -6.95
N GLY A 126 -18.22 4.08 -7.29
CA GLY A 126 -17.85 4.33 -8.69
C GLY A 126 -17.28 3.09 -9.40
N MET A 127 -16.55 2.21 -8.70
CA MET A 127 -16.11 0.93 -9.26
C MET A 127 -17.31 0.03 -9.59
N ARG A 128 -18.33 -0.03 -8.74
CA ARG A 128 -19.58 -0.75 -8.96
C ARG A 128 -20.33 -0.26 -10.21
N GLU A 129 -20.49 1.06 -10.34
CA GLU A 129 -21.15 1.67 -11.50
C GLU A 129 -20.47 1.30 -12.83
N ARG A 130 -19.14 1.14 -12.83
CA ARG A 130 -18.34 0.74 -13.98
C ARG A 130 -18.24 -0.77 -14.19
N GLY A 131 -18.66 -1.58 -13.22
CA GLY A 131 -18.49 -3.04 -13.24
C GLY A 131 -17.02 -3.49 -13.24
N TRP A 132 -16.11 -2.64 -12.75
CA TRP A 132 -14.67 -2.92 -12.73
C TRP A 132 -13.96 -2.18 -11.60
N GLY A 133 -13.07 -2.87 -10.91
CA GLY A 133 -12.18 -2.29 -9.89
C GLY A 133 -11.12 -3.25 -9.40
N ARG A 134 -9.98 -2.71 -8.97
CA ARG A 134 -8.88 -3.48 -8.36
C ARG A 134 -8.49 -2.84 -7.04
N ILE A 135 -8.54 -3.60 -5.97
CA ILE A 135 -8.16 -3.14 -4.63
C ILE A 135 -7.06 -4.06 -4.12
N VAL A 136 -5.89 -3.50 -3.86
CA VAL A 136 -4.74 -4.24 -3.34
C VAL A 136 -4.28 -3.65 -2.01
N ASN A 137 -4.31 -4.48 -0.97
CA ASN A 137 -3.76 -4.14 0.33
C ASN A 137 -2.32 -4.63 0.44
N VAL A 138 -1.39 -3.73 0.72
CA VAL A 138 -0.01 -4.06 1.07
C VAL A 138 0.02 -4.51 2.54
N GLY A 139 -0.07 -5.82 2.73
CA GLY A 139 -0.10 -6.48 4.03
C GLY A 139 1.29 -6.75 4.61
N SER A 140 1.40 -7.84 5.35
CA SER A 140 2.65 -8.31 5.95
C SER A 140 2.61 -9.83 6.16
N SER A 141 3.73 -10.50 6.10
CA SER A 141 3.88 -11.89 6.52
C SER A 141 3.50 -12.11 7.99
N SER A 142 3.54 -11.05 8.81
CA SER A 142 3.10 -11.09 10.22
C SER A 142 1.64 -11.48 10.41
N THR A 143 0.83 -11.45 9.35
CA THR A 143 -0.56 -11.97 9.37
C THR A 143 -0.64 -13.49 9.35
N ARG A 144 0.48 -14.17 9.10
CA ARG A 144 0.62 -15.64 9.17
C ARG A 144 1.38 -16.05 10.42
N GLU A 145 2.46 -15.35 10.73
CA GLU A 145 3.31 -15.61 11.88
C GLU A 145 3.73 -14.27 12.50
N PRO A 146 3.38 -14.00 13.77
CA PRO A 146 3.72 -12.74 14.42
C PRO A 146 5.23 -12.48 14.43
N ILE A 147 5.62 -11.27 14.05
CA ILE A 147 7.02 -10.85 14.08
C ILE A 147 7.32 -10.28 15.46
N PRO A 148 8.31 -10.79 16.20
CA PRO A 148 8.70 -10.27 17.51
C PRO A 148 9.02 -8.77 17.46
N GLY A 149 8.57 -8.00 18.47
CA GLY A 149 8.80 -6.56 18.56
C GLY A 149 7.94 -5.71 17.61
N LEU A 150 6.91 -6.27 16.97
CA LEU A 150 6.03 -5.53 16.07
C LEU A 150 4.53 -5.72 16.41
N ALA A 151 4.19 -5.65 17.70
CA ALA A 151 2.85 -5.95 18.18
C ALA A 151 1.74 -5.12 17.51
N LEU A 152 1.95 -3.80 17.37
CA LEU A 152 1.01 -2.90 16.69
C LEU A 152 0.78 -3.34 15.23
N SER A 153 1.86 -3.62 14.50
CA SER A 153 1.79 -4.07 13.12
C SER A 153 1.09 -5.42 12.98
N ASN A 154 1.49 -6.39 13.80
CA ASN A 154 0.92 -7.74 13.80
C ASN A 154 -0.61 -7.71 13.97
N SER A 155 -1.08 -6.99 15.00
CA SER A 155 -2.50 -6.92 15.36
C SER A 155 -3.33 -6.21 14.29
N HIS A 156 -2.91 -5.01 13.87
CA HIS A 156 -3.74 -4.20 12.97
C HIS A 156 -3.70 -4.68 11.51
N ARG A 157 -2.60 -5.31 11.08
CA ARG A 157 -2.58 -5.94 9.75
C ARG A 157 -3.45 -7.19 9.68
N MET A 158 -3.59 -7.94 10.77
CA MET A 158 -4.60 -9.02 10.84
C MET A 158 -6.02 -8.46 10.78
N ALA A 159 -6.31 -7.36 11.50
CA ALA A 159 -7.61 -6.68 11.41
C ALA A 159 -7.89 -6.21 9.98
N ALA A 160 -6.90 -5.60 9.30
CA ALA A 160 -7.02 -5.21 7.90
C ALA A 160 -7.32 -6.41 6.99
N VAL A 161 -6.64 -7.55 7.15
CA VAL A 161 -6.94 -8.78 6.38
C VAL A 161 -8.40 -9.20 6.55
N GLY A 162 -8.94 -9.13 7.78
CA GLY A 162 -10.35 -9.40 8.05
C GLY A 162 -11.28 -8.48 7.25
N LEU A 163 -11.01 -7.17 7.26
CA LEU A 163 -11.75 -6.16 6.49
C LEU A 163 -11.72 -6.47 4.98
N PHE A 164 -10.52 -6.66 4.40
CA PHE A 164 -10.37 -6.89 2.96
C PHE A 164 -10.98 -8.22 2.51
N LYS A 165 -10.89 -9.28 3.32
CA LYS A 165 -11.55 -10.57 3.03
C LYS A 165 -13.07 -10.46 3.07
N THR A 166 -13.64 -9.69 3.99
CA THR A 166 -15.07 -9.41 4.03
C THR A 166 -15.50 -8.65 2.78
N LEU A 167 -14.81 -7.54 2.47
CA LEU A 167 -15.08 -6.74 1.29
C LEU A 167 -15.03 -7.57 0.00
N SER A 168 -14.04 -8.45 -0.15
CA SER A 168 -13.89 -9.26 -1.37
C SER A 168 -15.15 -10.09 -1.69
N ARG A 169 -15.86 -10.56 -0.67
CA ARG A 169 -17.12 -11.30 -0.83
C ARG A 169 -18.30 -10.41 -1.19
N GLU A 170 -18.28 -9.17 -0.71
CA GLU A 170 -19.36 -8.21 -0.92
C GLU A 170 -19.34 -7.57 -2.31
N VAL A 171 -18.16 -7.50 -2.96
CA VAL A 171 -17.98 -6.78 -4.23
C VAL A 171 -17.57 -7.68 -5.41
N ALA A 172 -17.36 -8.97 -5.21
CA ALA A 172 -16.92 -9.87 -6.27
C ALA A 172 -17.91 -9.92 -7.45
N GLY A 173 -19.21 -9.90 -7.16
CA GLY A 173 -20.27 -9.87 -8.19
C GLY A 173 -20.31 -8.57 -9.00
N ASP A 174 -19.66 -7.52 -8.52
CA ASP A 174 -19.59 -6.20 -9.18
C ASP A 174 -18.36 -6.07 -10.12
N GLY A 175 -17.63 -7.15 -10.39
CA GLY A 175 -16.41 -7.12 -11.20
C GLY A 175 -15.19 -6.50 -10.49
N ILE A 176 -15.24 -6.40 -9.16
CA ILE A 176 -14.18 -5.83 -8.33
C ILE A 176 -13.39 -6.95 -7.65
N THR A 177 -12.06 -6.96 -7.84
CA THR A 177 -11.18 -7.87 -7.10
C THR A 177 -10.57 -7.18 -5.89
N VAL A 178 -10.38 -7.93 -4.80
CA VAL A 178 -9.75 -7.42 -3.56
C VAL A 178 -8.70 -8.42 -3.11
N ASN A 179 -7.44 -8.00 -3.11
CA ASN A 179 -6.31 -8.84 -2.77
C ASN A 179 -5.49 -8.25 -1.62
N THR A 180 -4.88 -9.09 -0.82
CA THR A 180 -3.88 -8.71 0.18
C THR A 180 -2.56 -9.43 -0.12
N VAL A 181 -1.50 -8.67 -0.36
CA VAL A 181 -0.15 -9.21 -0.54
C VAL A 181 0.55 -9.27 0.81
N ALA A 182 0.87 -10.48 1.26
CA ALA A 182 1.61 -10.69 2.51
C ALA A 182 3.10 -10.37 2.30
N THR A 183 3.49 -9.13 2.55
CA THR A 183 4.84 -8.63 2.31
C THR A 183 5.87 -9.39 3.13
N GLY A 184 6.85 -9.96 2.46
CA GLY A 184 8.04 -10.55 3.04
C GLY A 184 9.16 -9.50 3.24
N GLN A 185 10.41 -9.89 2.94
CA GLN A 185 11.56 -9.00 3.06
C GLN A 185 11.86 -8.34 1.71
N ILE A 186 11.48 -7.06 1.58
CA ILE A 186 11.70 -6.22 0.40
C ILE A 186 12.72 -5.13 0.74
N ARG A 187 13.68 -4.88 -0.16
CA ARG A 187 14.72 -3.85 -0.01
C ARG A 187 14.09 -2.46 0.06
N THR A 188 14.08 -1.87 1.23
CA THR A 188 13.54 -0.54 1.50
C THR A 188 14.27 0.11 2.66
N ASP A 189 14.32 1.45 2.70
CA ASP A 189 14.87 2.19 3.83
C ASP A 189 14.25 1.76 5.16
N ARG A 190 12.94 1.47 5.16
CA ARG A 190 12.23 0.99 6.35
C ARG A 190 12.81 -0.32 6.89
N LEU A 191 13.23 -1.23 6.02
CA LEU A 191 13.85 -2.48 6.46
C LEU A 191 15.21 -2.20 7.09
N THR A 192 16.00 -1.30 6.51
CA THR A 192 17.29 -0.87 7.06
C THR A 192 17.12 -0.14 8.40
N GLU A 193 16.16 0.77 8.52
CA GLU A 193 15.79 1.44 9.79
C GLU A 193 15.46 0.43 10.91
N LEU A 194 14.70 -0.62 10.58
CA LEU A 194 14.33 -1.67 11.55
C LEU A 194 15.47 -2.61 11.93
N ARG A 195 16.46 -2.79 11.07
CA ARG A 195 17.56 -3.74 11.25
C ARG A 195 18.89 -3.12 11.63
N GLY A 196 19.00 -1.80 11.48
CA GLY A 196 20.13 -0.98 11.92
C GLY A 196 21.21 -0.72 10.86
N SER A 197 21.48 -1.64 9.92
CA SER A 197 22.41 -1.39 8.80
C SER A 197 22.11 -2.26 7.58
N GLU A 198 22.61 -1.84 6.41
CA GLU A 198 22.48 -2.61 5.16
C GLU A 198 23.19 -3.96 5.25
N GLU A 199 24.38 -4.03 5.86
CA GLU A 199 25.13 -5.29 6.01
C GLU A 199 24.31 -6.33 6.78
N ARG A 200 23.66 -5.91 7.88
CA ARG A 200 22.79 -6.80 8.66
C ARG A 200 21.56 -7.25 7.88
N VAL A 201 21.01 -6.37 7.08
CA VAL A 201 19.86 -6.68 6.19
C VAL A 201 20.27 -7.73 5.18
N GLU A 202 21.43 -7.57 4.51
CA GLU A 202 21.94 -8.51 3.52
C GLU A 202 22.34 -9.85 4.14
N GLU A 203 23.01 -9.84 5.30
CA GLU A 203 23.36 -11.06 6.03
C GLU A 203 22.13 -11.88 6.39
N ARG A 204 21.10 -11.23 6.91
CA ARG A 204 19.84 -11.89 7.24
C ARG A 204 19.12 -12.39 5.99
N ALA A 205 19.14 -11.64 4.90
CA ALA A 205 18.55 -12.09 3.66
C ALA A 205 19.18 -13.40 3.18
N ARG A 206 20.51 -13.50 3.23
CA ARG A 206 21.22 -14.75 2.88
C ARG A 206 20.87 -15.93 3.79
N ASN A 207 20.61 -15.68 5.07
CA ASN A 207 20.39 -16.73 6.07
C ASN A 207 18.92 -17.10 6.28
N GLU A 208 17.99 -16.14 6.14
CA GLU A 208 16.60 -16.33 6.51
C GLU A 208 15.64 -16.37 5.31
N VAL A 209 16.02 -15.76 4.18
CA VAL A 209 15.20 -15.79 2.97
C VAL A 209 15.59 -16.99 2.10
N PRO A 210 14.67 -17.91 1.78
CA PRO A 210 15.01 -19.09 0.98
C PRO A 210 15.66 -18.77 -0.38
N ALA A 211 15.31 -17.62 -0.98
CA ALA A 211 15.93 -17.15 -2.23
C ALA A 211 17.35 -16.56 -2.04
N GLY A 212 17.86 -16.47 -0.81
CA GLY A 212 19.16 -15.89 -0.47
C GLY A 212 19.30 -14.40 -0.71
N ARG A 213 18.22 -13.70 -1.04
CA ARG A 213 18.20 -12.26 -1.32
C ARG A 213 16.88 -11.61 -0.91
N LEU A 214 16.89 -10.29 -0.79
CA LEU A 214 15.66 -9.49 -0.68
C LEU A 214 14.93 -9.43 -2.03
N GLY A 215 13.61 -9.28 -1.99
CA GLY A 215 12.86 -8.80 -3.13
C GLY A 215 13.09 -7.31 -3.36
N THR A 216 12.78 -6.82 -4.56
CA THR A 216 12.85 -5.39 -4.88
C THR A 216 11.46 -4.75 -4.88
N PRO A 217 11.36 -3.41 -4.71
CA PRO A 217 10.10 -2.69 -4.86
C PRO A 217 9.44 -2.91 -6.24
N GLU A 218 10.23 -3.06 -7.30
CA GLU A 218 9.76 -3.32 -8.65
C GLU A 218 9.14 -4.72 -8.78
N GLU A 219 9.81 -5.78 -8.28
CA GLU A 219 9.24 -7.14 -8.24
C GLU A 219 7.90 -7.17 -7.49
N TYR A 220 7.77 -6.33 -6.45
CA TYR A 220 6.50 -6.17 -5.74
C TYR A 220 5.46 -5.45 -6.60
N GLY A 221 5.88 -4.42 -7.32
CA GLY A 221 5.06 -3.68 -8.27
C GLY A 221 4.53 -4.57 -9.39
N ASP A 222 5.38 -5.43 -9.96
CA ASP A 222 4.99 -6.38 -11.01
C ASP A 222 3.86 -7.32 -10.54
N LEU A 223 3.95 -7.81 -9.29
CA LEU A 223 2.86 -8.62 -8.70
C LEU A 223 1.58 -7.80 -8.53
N VAL A 224 1.68 -6.56 -8.07
CA VAL A 224 0.49 -5.69 -7.88
C VAL A 224 -0.15 -5.35 -9.21
N ALA A 225 0.62 -5.08 -10.25
CA ALA A 225 0.10 -4.80 -11.59
C ALA A 225 -0.59 -6.02 -12.22
N PHE A 226 -0.17 -7.23 -11.87
CA PHE A 226 -0.81 -8.47 -12.31
C PHE A 226 -2.16 -8.73 -11.63
N LEU A 227 -2.36 -8.33 -10.37
CA LEU A 227 -3.59 -8.57 -9.58
C LEU A 227 -4.75 -7.65 -9.97
#